data_837eeb6957f05447ff264a6b4c9bc6c3
#
_entry.id   837eeb6957f05447ff264a6b4c9bc6c3
#
_cell.length_a   1.000
_cell.length_b   1.000
_cell.length_c   1.000
_cell.angle_alpha   90.00
_cell.angle_beta   90.00
_cell.angle_gamma   90.00
#
_symmetry.space_group_name_H-M   'P 1'
#
loop_
_entity.id
_entity.type
_entity.pdbx_description
1 polymer ?
#
loop_
_entity_poly.entity_id
_entity_poly.type
_entity_poly.pdbx_seq_one_letter_code
_entity_poly.pdbx_strand_id
1 'polypeptide(L)'
;MVDGGSNDGTAEFLEKLNGEFNLRYISEKDKGIYDAMNKGINMAQGRYAIFLNSGDIFHDDVALFARQLARQKEDAMYIGDALLDFGDGYKVRRSAKPGWYIYHSLPASHQAIFFPVKGLKKQPYDLQYKVSSDYALAASLYKSGYPFRRIKGLVSEFSMGGVSTSNNLELCQDAKNVQRKILRVPGFWAELSYFLRVRTTSKTKALYNKA
;
A
#
# COMPACT_ATOMS: atom_id res chain seq x y z
N MET A 1 -4.88 5.07 14.73
CA MET A 1 -4.46 6.04 13.69
C MET A 1 -3.07 6.56 14.05
N VAL A 2 -2.31 7.05 13.07
CA VAL A 2 -1.00 7.67 13.32
C VAL A 2 -1.00 9.01 12.61
N ASP A 3 -0.79 10.07 13.38
CA ASP A 3 -0.64 11.44 12.91
C ASP A 3 0.82 11.87 13.06
N GLY A 4 1.37 12.50 12.04
CA GLY A 4 2.78 12.92 11.96
C GLY A 4 3.12 14.19 12.76
N GLY A 5 2.28 14.57 13.69
CA GLY A 5 2.41 15.79 14.48
C GLY A 5 1.83 17.02 13.75
N SER A 6 0.62 16.88 13.23
CA SER A 6 -0.14 17.96 12.60
C SER A 6 -0.43 19.10 13.58
N ASN A 7 -0.56 20.31 13.05
CA ASN A 7 -0.84 21.53 13.82
C ASN A 7 -2.14 22.22 13.37
N ASP A 8 -3.03 21.47 12.76
CA ASP A 8 -4.30 21.90 12.15
C ASP A 8 -5.55 21.48 12.95
N GLY A 9 -5.38 21.01 14.20
CA GLY A 9 -6.46 20.49 15.04
C GLY A 9 -6.69 18.97 14.91
N THR A 10 -5.86 18.27 14.12
CA THR A 10 -6.00 16.81 13.95
C THR A 10 -5.83 16.06 15.27
N ALA A 11 -4.90 16.46 16.14
CA ALA A 11 -4.67 15.78 17.41
C ALA A 11 -5.89 15.86 18.34
N GLU A 12 -6.48 17.04 18.48
CA GLU A 12 -7.69 17.28 19.28
C GLU A 12 -8.90 16.52 18.72
N PHE A 13 -9.01 16.44 17.40
CA PHE A 13 -10.05 15.67 16.74
C PHE A 13 -9.89 14.16 17.01
N LEU A 14 -8.66 13.63 16.97
CA LEU A 14 -8.37 12.23 17.26
C LEU A 14 -8.66 11.88 18.73
N GLU A 15 -8.37 12.79 19.66
CA GLU A 15 -8.67 12.61 21.07
C GLU A 15 -10.20 12.50 21.30
N LYS A 16 -10.97 13.39 20.66
CA LYS A 16 -12.43 13.31 20.70
C LYS A 16 -12.96 11.98 20.15
N LEU A 17 -12.46 11.55 18.98
CA LEU A 17 -12.86 10.28 18.38
C LEU A 17 -12.49 9.06 19.25
N ASN A 18 -11.36 9.12 19.95
CA ASN A 18 -10.96 8.04 20.87
C ASN A 18 -11.95 7.86 22.02
N GLY A 19 -12.59 8.95 22.48
CA GLY A 19 -13.67 8.88 23.48
C GLY A 19 -14.99 8.30 22.95
N GLU A 20 -15.25 8.39 21.66
CA GLU A 20 -16.49 7.95 21.03
C GLU A 20 -16.40 6.55 20.39
N PHE A 21 -15.22 6.15 19.94
CA PHE A 21 -14.97 4.92 19.19
C PHE A 21 -13.84 4.11 19.79
N ASN A 22 -13.77 2.82 19.49
CA ASN A 22 -12.61 1.97 19.83
C ASN A 22 -11.41 2.31 18.93
N LEU A 23 -10.95 3.54 19.03
CA LEU A 23 -9.83 4.11 18.29
C LEU A 23 -8.58 4.15 19.18
N ARG A 24 -7.45 3.73 18.63
CA ARG A 24 -6.13 3.98 19.22
C ARG A 24 -5.35 4.88 18.26
N TYR A 25 -4.71 5.91 18.79
CA TYR A 25 -3.93 6.84 17.98
C TYR A 25 -2.60 7.22 18.62
N ILE A 26 -1.70 7.70 17.81
CA ILE A 26 -0.45 8.38 18.18
C ILE A 26 -0.42 9.66 17.34
N SER A 27 -0.10 10.80 17.99
CA SER A 27 0.19 12.07 17.33
C SER A 27 1.58 12.52 17.77
N GLU A 28 2.56 12.36 16.89
CA GLU A 28 3.95 12.74 17.11
C GLU A 28 4.69 12.87 15.77
N LYS A 29 5.75 13.65 15.73
CA LYS A 29 6.57 13.81 14.53
C LYS A 29 7.07 12.47 14.00
N ASP A 30 7.01 12.30 12.69
CA ASP A 30 7.57 11.16 11.96
C ASP A 30 8.64 11.60 10.94
N LYS A 31 9.32 10.59 10.37
CA LYS A 31 10.32 10.77 9.30
C LYS A 31 9.72 10.49 7.92
N GLY A 32 8.42 10.67 7.78
CA GLY A 32 7.65 10.41 6.58
C GLY A 32 6.67 9.24 6.71
N ILE A 33 5.86 9.04 5.68
CA ILE A 33 4.70 8.13 5.67
C ILE A 33 5.05 6.69 6.12
N TYR A 34 6.21 6.16 5.73
CA TYR A 34 6.60 4.79 6.09
C TYR A 34 7.03 4.67 7.55
N ASP A 35 7.54 5.75 8.16
CA ASP A 35 7.81 5.78 9.60
C ASP A 35 6.48 5.79 10.38
N ALA A 36 5.52 6.60 9.95
CA ALA A 36 4.16 6.59 10.50
C ALA A 36 3.52 5.19 10.39
N MET A 37 3.65 4.52 9.23
CA MET A 37 3.16 3.15 9.04
C MET A 37 3.86 2.15 9.98
N ASN A 38 5.17 2.29 10.23
CA ASN A 38 5.90 1.45 11.19
C ASN A 38 5.39 1.64 12.63
N LYS A 39 5.07 2.88 13.03
CA LYS A 39 4.40 3.14 14.32
C LYS A 39 3.04 2.42 14.38
N GLY A 40 2.26 2.49 13.30
CA GLY A 40 0.99 1.76 13.17
C GLY A 40 1.15 0.24 13.27
N ILE A 41 2.20 -0.34 12.68
CA ILE A 41 2.52 -1.77 12.80
C ILE A 41 2.76 -2.15 14.27
N ASN A 42 3.49 -1.33 15.02
CA ASN A 42 3.76 -1.58 16.44
C ASN A 42 2.48 -1.59 17.28
N MET A 43 1.52 -0.73 16.93
CA MET A 43 0.21 -0.67 17.59
C MET A 43 -0.73 -1.82 17.21
N ALA A 44 -0.51 -2.46 16.06
CA ALA A 44 -1.43 -3.46 15.51
C ALA A 44 -1.51 -4.71 16.40
N GLN A 45 -2.74 -5.15 16.71
CA GLN A 45 -3.04 -6.33 17.53
C GLN A 45 -3.84 -7.40 16.78
N GLY A 46 -4.42 -7.05 15.63
CA GLY A 46 -5.17 -7.97 14.79
C GLY A 46 -4.30 -9.01 14.09
N ARG A 47 -4.93 -9.98 13.45
CA ARG A 47 -4.24 -10.97 12.60
C ARG A 47 -3.71 -10.34 11.31
N TYR A 48 -4.47 -9.39 10.76
CA TYR A 48 -4.13 -8.65 9.55
C TYR A 48 -4.16 -7.15 9.80
N ALA A 49 -3.35 -6.42 9.05
CA ALA A 49 -3.40 -4.97 8.97
C ALA A 49 -3.54 -4.54 7.51
N ILE A 50 -4.25 -3.46 7.30
CA ILE A 50 -4.35 -2.73 6.04
C ILE A 50 -4.00 -1.28 6.31
N PHE A 51 -3.34 -0.64 5.37
CA PHE A 51 -2.95 0.76 5.48
C PHE A 51 -3.86 1.61 4.60
N LEU A 52 -4.44 2.63 5.19
CA LEU A 52 -5.26 3.62 4.50
C LEU A 52 -4.65 5.00 4.77
N ASN A 53 -4.24 5.69 3.72
CA ASN A 53 -3.62 6.99 3.84
C ASN A 53 -4.70 8.08 3.95
N SER A 54 -4.32 9.26 4.41
CA SER A 54 -5.19 10.43 4.39
C SER A 54 -5.66 10.72 2.96
N GLY A 55 -6.96 10.96 2.79
CA GLY A 55 -7.61 11.15 1.49
C GLY A 55 -8.11 9.88 0.82
N ASP A 56 -7.66 8.69 1.24
CA ASP A 56 -8.18 7.41 0.75
C ASP A 56 -9.36 6.95 1.62
N ILE A 57 -10.29 6.20 1.05
CA ILE A 57 -11.44 5.63 1.76
C ILE A 57 -11.59 4.14 1.50
N PHE A 58 -12.23 3.44 2.43
CA PHE A 58 -12.68 2.08 2.17
C PHE A 58 -13.90 2.09 1.25
N HIS A 59 -13.93 1.16 0.30
CA HIS A 59 -15.12 0.91 -0.51
C HIS A 59 -16.19 0.19 0.33
N ASP A 60 -17.45 0.38 0.00
CA ASP A 60 -18.59 -0.23 0.74
C ASP A 60 -18.50 -1.76 0.84
N ASP A 61 -17.92 -2.41 -0.15
CA ASP A 61 -17.72 -3.87 -0.17
C ASP A 61 -16.67 -4.37 0.82
N VAL A 62 -15.89 -3.50 1.48
CA VAL A 62 -14.79 -3.91 2.37
C VAL A 62 -15.26 -4.80 3.50
N ALA A 63 -16.47 -4.59 4.01
CA ALA A 63 -17.03 -5.42 5.07
C ALA A 63 -17.26 -6.87 4.61
N LEU A 64 -17.71 -7.06 3.36
CA LEU A 64 -17.86 -8.38 2.76
C LEU A 64 -16.50 -9.04 2.53
N PHE A 65 -15.52 -8.27 2.05
CA PHE A 65 -14.15 -8.73 1.90
C PHE A 65 -13.56 -9.20 3.24
N ALA A 66 -13.72 -8.40 4.31
CA ALA A 66 -13.23 -8.74 5.65
C ALA A 66 -13.88 -10.03 6.21
N ARG A 67 -15.17 -10.26 5.95
CA ARG A 67 -15.85 -11.52 6.32
C ARG A 67 -15.28 -12.73 5.60
N GLN A 68 -14.92 -12.58 4.32
CA GLN A 68 -14.27 -13.65 3.54
C GLN A 68 -12.83 -13.88 4.06
N LEU A 69 -12.09 -12.80 4.37
CA LEU A 69 -10.76 -12.85 4.95
C LEU A 69 -10.75 -13.59 6.31
N ALA A 70 -11.74 -13.33 7.17
CA ALA A 70 -11.84 -13.96 8.49
C ALA A 70 -11.94 -15.50 8.42
N ARG A 71 -12.43 -16.05 7.30
CA ARG A 71 -12.55 -17.50 7.07
C ARG A 71 -11.25 -18.14 6.59
N GLN A 72 -10.26 -17.33 6.20
CA GLN A 72 -8.99 -17.84 5.70
C GLN A 72 -8.12 -18.36 6.85
N LYS A 73 -7.49 -19.52 6.65
CA LYS A 73 -6.62 -20.15 7.66
C LYS A 73 -5.14 -19.91 7.39
N GLU A 74 -4.78 -19.73 6.13
CA GLU A 74 -3.40 -19.55 5.68
C GLU A 74 -2.85 -18.17 6.09
N ASP A 75 -1.61 -18.13 6.54
CA ASP A 75 -0.89 -16.87 6.74
C ASP A 75 -0.35 -16.37 5.39
N ALA A 76 -1.07 -15.45 4.77
CA ALA A 76 -0.82 -14.93 3.43
C ALA A 76 -1.08 -13.42 3.37
N MET A 77 -0.61 -12.76 2.35
CA MET A 77 -1.04 -11.41 1.97
C MET A 77 -2.31 -11.54 1.13
N TYR A 78 -3.45 -11.05 1.64
CA TYR A 78 -4.72 -11.10 0.91
C TYR A 78 -4.93 -9.80 0.15
N ILE A 79 -5.27 -9.93 -1.12
CA ILE A 79 -5.39 -8.81 -2.05
C ILE A 79 -6.78 -8.75 -2.70
N GLY A 80 -7.29 -7.54 -2.80
CA GLY A 80 -8.50 -7.21 -3.53
C GLY A 80 -8.27 -6.14 -4.59
N ASP A 81 -9.34 -5.71 -5.20
CA ASP A 81 -9.32 -4.64 -6.20
C ASP A 81 -9.46 -3.27 -5.51
N ALA A 82 -9.02 -2.21 -6.18
CA ALA A 82 -9.21 -0.82 -5.75
C ALA A 82 -9.83 0.01 -6.85
N LEU A 83 -10.49 1.11 -6.50
CA LEU A 83 -10.85 2.16 -7.43
C LEU A 83 -9.78 3.26 -7.37
N LEU A 84 -9.32 3.70 -8.52
CA LEU A 84 -8.47 4.87 -8.68
C LEU A 84 -9.39 6.04 -9.00
N ASP A 85 -9.46 7.02 -8.10
CA ASP A 85 -10.27 8.23 -8.28
C ASP A 85 -9.39 9.34 -8.87
N PHE A 86 -9.72 9.76 -10.07
CA PHE A 86 -9.02 10.82 -10.81
C PHE A 86 -9.66 12.20 -10.59
N GLY A 87 -10.70 12.31 -9.76
CA GLY A 87 -11.52 13.51 -9.61
C GLY A 87 -12.71 13.54 -10.58
N ASP A 88 -13.61 14.51 -10.40
CA ASP A 88 -14.80 14.76 -11.23
C ASP A 88 -15.69 13.53 -11.48
N GLY A 89 -15.66 12.55 -10.56
CA GLY A 89 -16.44 11.31 -10.67
C GLY A 89 -15.81 10.25 -11.58
N TYR A 90 -14.65 10.52 -12.19
CA TYR A 90 -13.96 9.53 -13.03
C TYR A 90 -13.15 8.55 -12.20
N LYS A 91 -13.64 7.31 -12.10
CA LYS A 91 -13.01 6.23 -11.35
C LYS A 91 -12.64 5.05 -12.25
N VAL A 92 -11.45 4.50 -12.05
CA VAL A 92 -10.96 3.35 -12.80
C VAL A 92 -10.67 2.18 -11.84
N ARG A 93 -11.23 1.02 -12.13
CA ARG A 93 -10.95 -0.20 -11.35
C ARG A 93 -9.54 -0.72 -11.64
N ARG A 94 -8.70 -0.76 -10.61
CA ARG A 94 -7.43 -1.47 -10.61
C ARG A 94 -7.63 -2.88 -10.05
N SER A 95 -7.74 -3.85 -10.94
CA SER A 95 -7.87 -5.25 -10.55
C SER A 95 -6.56 -5.81 -10.01
N ALA A 96 -6.67 -6.59 -8.92
CA ALA A 96 -5.54 -7.34 -8.38
C ALA A 96 -5.00 -8.34 -9.41
N LYS A 97 -3.68 -8.39 -9.53
CA LYS A 97 -2.93 -9.28 -10.42
C LYS A 97 -2.56 -10.58 -9.69
N PRO A 98 -2.21 -11.65 -10.43
CA PRO A 98 -1.67 -12.86 -9.81
C PRO A 98 -0.43 -12.59 -8.96
N GLY A 99 -0.19 -13.39 -7.91
CA GLY A 99 0.91 -13.18 -6.97
C GLY A 99 2.31 -13.14 -7.61
N TRP A 100 2.54 -13.89 -8.70
CA TRP A 100 3.81 -13.85 -9.42
C TRP A 100 4.11 -12.46 -10.03
N TYR A 101 3.10 -11.60 -10.19
CA TYR A 101 3.29 -10.24 -10.68
C TYR A 101 4.20 -9.40 -9.77
N ILE A 102 4.45 -9.84 -8.54
CA ILE A 102 5.40 -9.22 -7.60
C ILE A 102 6.80 -9.09 -8.21
N TYR A 103 7.21 -9.99 -9.11
CA TYR A 103 8.49 -9.90 -9.80
C TYR A 103 8.59 -8.71 -10.75
N HIS A 104 7.45 -8.10 -11.09
CA HIS A 104 7.38 -6.87 -11.87
C HIS A 104 6.92 -5.67 -11.04
N SER A 105 5.83 -5.80 -10.26
CA SER A 105 5.21 -4.72 -9.47
C SER A 105 4.37 -5.28 -8.34
N LEU A 106 3.83 -4.40 -7.48
CA LEU A 106 2.79 -4.77 -6.53
C LEU A 106 1.59 -5.38 -7.26
N PRO A 107 1.13 -6.59 -6.85
CA PRO A 107 -0.02 -7.25 -7.45
C PRO A 107 -1.35 -6.51 -7.24
N ALA A 108 -1.44 -5.64 -6.25
CA ALA A 108 -2.62 -4.81 -5.96
C ALA A 108 -2.20 -3.39 -5.53
N SER A 109 -3.16 -2.48 -5.41
CA SER A 109 -2.92 -1.21 -4.71
C SER A 109 -2.56 -1.49 -3.27
N HIS A 110 -1.64 -0.72 -2.71
CA HIS A 110 -1.19 -0.89 -1.32
C HIS A 110 -2.38 -0.87 -0.34
N GLN A 111 -3.33 0.03 -0.55
CA GLN A 111 -4.58 0.17 0.22
C GLN A 111 -5.60 -0.96 -0.02
N ALA A 112 -5.26 -1.95 -0.82
CA ALA A 112 -6.06 -3.14 -1.06
C ALA A 112 -5.31 -4.43 -0.71
N ILE A 113 -4.26 -4.34 0.11
CA ILE A 113 -3.48 -5.48 0.60
C ILE A 113 -3.66 -5.61 2.12
N PHE A 114 -4.17 -6.75 2.56
CA PHE A 114 -4.21 -7.14 3.96
C PHE A 114 -2.94 -7.94 4.29
N PHE A 115 -2.08 -7.32 5.06
CA PHE A 115 -0.80 -7.88 5.46
C PHE A 115 -0.92 -8.68 6.77
N PRO A 116 -0.29 -9.86 6.90
CA PRO A 116 -0.22 -10.58 8.17
C PRO A 116 0.62 -9.78 9.19
N VAL A 117 0.01 -9.37 10.30
CA VAL A 117 0.68 -8.54 11.34
C VAL A 117 1.93 -9.24 11.89
N LYS A 118 1.90 -10.57 12.02
CA LYS A 118 3.06 -11.36 12.41
C LYS A 118 4.26 -11.15 11.46
N GLY A 119 4.00 -11.04 10.16
CA GLY A 119 5.02 -10.75 9.15
C GLY A 119 5.52 -9.31 9.23
N LEU A 120 4.60 -8.35 9.35
CA LEU A 120 4.92 -6.93 9.46
C LEU A 120 5.81 -6.62 10.67
N LYS A 121 5.52 -7.22 11.84
CA LYS A 121 6.33 -7.01 13.06
C LYS A 121 7.75 -7.57 12.94
N LYS A 122 7.96 -8.59 12.10
CA LYS A 122 9.30 -9.14 11.83
C LYS A 122 10.06 -8.35 10.78
N GLN A 123 9.34 -7.78 9.83
CA GLN A 123 9.89 -7.06 8.68
C GLN A 123 9.05 -5.79 8.47
N PRO A 124 9.34 -4.70 9.18
CA PRO A 124 8.67 -3.42 8.99
C PRO A 124 9.11 -2.76 7.66
N TYR A 125 8.52 -1.61 7.33
CA TYR A 125 8.93 -0.80 6.18
C TYR A 125 10.40 -0.38 6.30
N ASP A 126 11.15 -0.58 5.22
CA ASP A 126 12.52 -0.10 5.08
C ASP A 126 12.51 1.36 4.63
N LEU A 127 12.97 2.26 5.50
CA LEU A 127 12.97 3.70 5.27
C LEU A 127 14.03 4.15 4.23
N GLN A 128 14.87 3.23 3.73
CA GLN A 128 15.80 3.53 2.63
C GLN A 128 15.07 3.72 1.31
N TYR A 129 13.89 3.09 1.14
CA TYR A 129 13.05 3.28 -0.04
C TYR A 129 12.09 4.45 0.18
N LYS A 130 12.31 5.55 -0.54
CA LYS A 130 11.52 6.77 -0.34
C LYS A 130 10.10 6.69 -0.91
N VAL A 131 9.93 5.97 -2.02
CA VAL A 131 8.66 5.91 -2.76
C VAL A 131 8.11 4.50 -2.86
N SER A 132 8.96 3.48 -2.92
CA SER A 132 8.56 2.07 -3.14
C SER A 132 8.79 1.17 -1.93
N SER A 133 8.74 1.70 -0.69
CA SER A 133 8.90 0.87 0.50
C SER A 133 7.75 -0.12 0.69
N ASP A 134 6.55 0.21 0.19
CA ASP A 134 5.40 -0.70 0.10
C ASP A 134 5.71 -1.93 -0.78
N TYR A 135 6.34 -1.71 -1.92
CA TYR A 135 6.78 -2.79 -2.80
C TYR A 135 7.91 -3.61 -2.17
N ALA A 136 8.88 -2.95 -1.51
CA ALA A 136 9.97 -3.62 -0.80
C ALA A 136 9.44 -4.51 0.33
N LEU A 137 8.51 -4.00 1.15
CA LEU A 137 7.83 -4.74 2.20
C LEU A 137 7.13 -5.99 1.67
N ALA A 138 6.27 -5.81 0.66
CA ALA A 138 5.50 -6.91 0.08
C ALA A 138 6.42 -7.97 -0.56
N ALA A 139 7.50 -7.55 -1.22
CA ALA A 139 8.52 -8.44 -1.78
C ALA A 139 9.26 -9.23 -0.69
N SER A 140 9.62 -8.58 0.42
CA SER A 140 10.29 -9.20 1.56
C SER A 140 9.40 -10.24 2.24
N LEU A 141 8.13 -9.91 2.46
CA LEU A 141 7.15 -10.83 3.01
C LEU A 141 6.91 -12.02 2.08
N TYR A 142 6.81 -11.79 0.77
CA TYR A 142 6.68 -12.85 -0.23
C TYR A 142 7.86 -13.82 -0.19
N LYS A 143 9.09 -13.31 -0.11
CA LYS A 143 10.31 -14.11 0.02
C LYS A 143 10.39 -14.85 1.35
N SER A 144 9.73 -14.36 2.38
CA SER A 144 9.65 -14.98 3.72
C SER A 144 8.51 -15.99 3.86
N GLY A 145 7.85 -16.36 2.74
CA GLY A 145 6.86 -17.42 2.71
C GLY A 145 5.41 -16.96 2.93
N TYR A 146 5.13 -15.65 2.83
CA TYR A 146 3.75 -15.13 2.82
C TYR A 146 3.29 -14.93 1.37
N PRO A 147 2.56 -15.89 0.76
CA PRO A 147 2.10 -15.77 -0.62
C PRO A 147 0.99 -14.73 -0.75
N PHE A 148 0.74 -14.28 -1.99
CA PHE A 148 -0.46 -13.51 -2.29
C PHE A 148 -1.64 -14.43 -2.55
N ARG A 149 -2.80 -14.10 -1.95
CA ARG A 149 -4.08 -14.78 -2.17
C ARG A 149 -5.14 -13.74 -2.53
N ARG A 150 -5.80 -13.95 -3.65
CA ARG A 150 -6.84 -13.03 -4.11
C ARG A 150 -8.19 -13.39 -3.48
N ILE A 151 -8.85 -12.37 -2.92
CA ILE A 151 -10.28 -12.39 -2.59
C ILE A 151 -10.96 -11.43 -3.57
N LYS A 152 -12.06 -11.88 -4.21
CA LYS A 152 -12.83 -11.04 -5.13
C LYS A 152 -13.56 -9.95 -4.36
N GLY A 153 -13.45 -8.70 -4.77
CA GLY A 153 -14.14 -7.56 -4.20
C GLY A 153 -13.31 -6.29 -4.27
N LEU A 154 -14.00 -5.17 -4.16
CA LEU A 154 -13.38 -3.85 -3.98
C LEU A 154 -13.06 -3.66 -2.50
N VAL A 155 -11.92 -3.07 -2.22
CA VAL A 155 -11.42 -2.83 -0.86
C VAL A 155 -11.38 -1.35 -0.54
N SER A 156 -10.82 -0.57 -1.44
CA SER A 156 -10.53 0.84 -1.20
C SER A 156 -10.73 1.68 -2.45
N GLU A 157 -10.92 2.97 -2.21
CA GLU A 157 -10.87 4.02 -3.22
C GLU A 157 -9.63 4.88 -2.94
N PHE A 158 -8.79 5.03 -3.92
CA PHE A 158 -7.52 5.71 -3.84
C PHE A 158 -7.54 6.99 -4.67
N SER A 159 -7.36 8.14 -4.00
CA SER A 159 -7.31 9.44 -4.67
C SER A 159 -5.98 9.63 -5.40
N MET A 160 -6.06 9.87 -6.70
CA MET A 160 -4.88 10.14 -7.53
C MET A 160 -4.35 11.55 -7.26
N GLY A 161 -3.02 11.73 -7.27
CA GLY A 161 -2.38 13.03 -7.05
C GLY A 161 -1.36 13.07 -5.91
N GLY A 162 -1.21 11.98 -5.14
CA GLY A 162 -0.23 11.89 -4.05
C GLY A 162 1.23 11.75 -4.54
N VAL A 163 2.15 11.64 -3.57
CA VAL A 163 3.62 11.59 -3.78
C VAL A 163 4.04 10.49 -4.78
N SER A 164 3.37 9.34 -4.75
CA SER A 164 3.65 8.21 -5.65
C SER A 164 3.33 8.49 -7.13
N THR A 165 2.52 9.51 -7.41
CA THR A 165 2.18 9.91 -8.78
C THR A 165 3.07 11.03 -9.32
N SER A 166 3.75 11.77 -8.46
CA SER A 166 4.59 12.93 -8.83
C SER A 166 6.04 12.55 -9.17
N ASN A 167 6.62 11.52 -8.55
CA ASN A 167 8.05 11.18 -8.66
C ASN A 167 8.30 9.86 -9.42
N ASN A 168 7.97 9.85 -10.71
CA ASN A 168 7.95 8.63 -11.54
C ASN A 168 9.32 7.95 -11.74
N LEU A 169 10.41 8.72 -11.83
CA LEU A 169 11.75 8.14 -12.06
C LEU A 169 12.30 7.48 -10.81
N GLU A 170 12.13 8.12 -9.63
CA GLU A 170 12.55 7.57 -8.35
C GLU A 170 11.75 6.29 -8.04
N LEU A 171 10.43 6.31 -8.28
CA LEU A 171 9.58 5.12 -8.19
C LEU A 171 10.11 3.95 -9.05
N CYS A 172 10.47 4.22 -10.29
CA CYS A 172 11.00 3.18 -11.20
C CYS A 172 12.36 2.66 -10.75
N GLN A 173 13.23 3.54 -10.26
CA GLN A 173 14.56 3.16 -9.74
C GLN A 173 14.46 2.34 -8.46
N ASP A 174 13.63 2.77 -7.50
CA ASP A 174 13.36 2.01 -6.28
C ASP A 174 12.80 0.62 -6.61
N ALA A 175 11.84 0.55 -7.52
CA ALA A 175 11.26 -0.72 -7.93
C ALA A 175 12.30 -1.67 -8.55
N LYS A 176 13.23 -1.15 -9.37
CA LYS A 176 14.36 -1.93 -9.91
C LYS A 176 15.28 -2.43 -8.79
N ASN A 177 15.55 -1.58 -7.78
CA ASN A 177 16.36 -1.96 -6.63
C ASN A 177 15.69 -3.11 -5.84
N VAL A 178 14.37 -3.04 -5.60
CA VAL A 178 13.59 -4.12 -4.98
C VAL A 178 13.71 -5.43 -5.78
N GLN A 179 13.52 -5.36 -7.09
CA GLN A 179 13.64 -6.51 -7.98
C GLN A 179 15.02 -7.16 -7.88
N ARG A 180 16.09 -6.35 -7.88
CA ARG A 180 17.46 -6.84 -7.83
C ARG A 180 17.85 -7.37 -6.45
N LYS A 181 17.62 -6.57 -5.41
CA LYS A 181 18.14 -6.84 -4.06
C LYS A 181 17.29 -7.84 -3.28
N ILE A 182 15.96 -7.75 -3.38
CA ILE A 182 15.04 -8.58 -2.59
C ILE A 182 14.56 -9.80 -3.39
N LEU A 183 14.03 -9.56 -4.59
CA LEU A 183 13.42 -10.62 -5.41
C LEU A 183 14.45 -11.43 -6.22
N ARG A 184 15.71 -10.98 -6.27
CA ARG A 184 16.80 -11.63 -7.02
C ARG A 184 16.50 -11.80 -8.51
N VAL A 185 15.76 -10.85 -9.10
CA VAL A 185 15.50 -10.83 -10.54
C VAL A 185 16.80 -10.62 -11.30
N PRO A 186 17.10 -11.41 -12.35
CA PRO A 186 18.30 -11.19 -13.18
C PRO A 186 18.36 -9.77 -13.77
N GLY A 187 19.56 -9.22 -13.91
CA GLY A 187 19.78 -7.83 -14.29
C GLY A 187 19.03 -7.41 -15.55
N PHE A 188 19.13 -8.23 -16.62
CA PHE A 188 18.44 -7.98 -17.87
C PHE A 188 16.91 -7.80 -17.71
N TRP A 189 16.26 -8.69 -16.93
CA TRP A 189 14.81 -8.59 -16.69
C TRP A 189 14.43 -7.39 -15.83
N ALA A 190 15.28 -7.02 -14.87
CA ALA A 190 15.05 -5.83 -14.06
C ALA A 190 15.18 -4.54 -14.90
N GLU A 191 16.13 -4.47 -15.84
CA GLU A 191 16.25 -3.37 -16.80
C GLU A 191 15.03 -3.29 -17.72
N LEU A 192 14.64 -4.41 -18.32
CA LEU A 192 13.45 -4.45 -19.17
C LEU A 192 12.19 -3.99 -18.40
N SER A 193 12.02 -4.46 -17.17
CA SER A 193 10.93 -4.03 -16.30
C SER A 193 10.98 -2.53 -16.01
N TYR A 194 12.16 -1.97 -15.77
CA TYR A 194 12.37 -0.53 -15.58
C TYR A 194 11.93 0.28 -16.80
N PHE A 195 12.38 -0.08 -17.99
CA PHE A 195 11.99 0.61 -19.22
C PHE A 195 10.48 0.57 -19.48
N LEU A 196 9.84 -0.60 -19.26
CA LEU A 196 8.40 -0.74 -19.42
C LEU A 196 7.63 0.15 -18.42
N ARG A 197 8.12 0.27 -17.17
CA ARG A 197 7.52 1.16 -16.16
C ARG A 197 7.65 2.62 -16.56
N VAL A 198 8.84 3.08 -16.94
CA VAL A 198 9.04 4.48 -17.36
C VAL A 198 8.07 4.86 -18.47
N ARG A 199 7.85 3.96 -19.45
CA ARG A 199 6.90 4.20 -20.56
C ARG A 199 5.44 4.22 -20.10
N THR A 200 5.05 3.35 -19.17
CA THR A 200 3.65 3.27 -18.69
C THR A 200 3.32 4.41 -17.75
N THR A 201 4.20 4.77 -16.83
CA THR A 201 3.99 5.91 -15.92
C THR A 201 3.91 7.24 -16.66
N SER A 202 4.71 7.43 -17.72
CA SER A 202 4.61 8.63 -18.57
C SER A 202 3.25 8.74 -19.27
N LYS A 203 2.67 7.61 -19.71
CA LYS A 203 1.33 7.60 -20.32
C LYS A 203 0.22 7.92 -19.31
N THR A 204 0.30 7.36 -18.11
CA THR A 204 -0.67 7.64 -17.04
C THR A 204 -0.66 9.12 -16.64
N LYS A 205 0.53 9.72 -16.54
CA LYS A 205 0.67 11.17 -16.28
C LYS A 205 0.08 12.02 -17.39
N ALA A 206 0.23 11.61 -18.65
CA ALA A 206 -0.36 12.31 -19.78
C ALA A 206 -1.90 12.24 -19.80
N LEU A 207 -2.50 11.16 -19.29
CA LEU A 207 -3.95 11.03 -19.11
C LEU A 207 -4.44 11.91 -17.94
N TYR A 208 -3.70 11.94 -16.84
CA TYR A 208 -4.01 12.77 -15.68
C TYR A 208 -4.01 14.28 -16.01
N ASN A 209 -3.05 14.73 -16.85
CA ASN A 209 -2.94 16.14 -17.23
C ASN A 209 -3.99 16.56 -18.29
N LYS A 210 -4.82 15.64 -18.78
CA LYS A 210 -5.89 15.90 -19.76
C LYS A 210 -7.30 15.84 -19.15
N ALA A 211 -7.42 15.36 -17.92
CA ALA A 211 -8.64 15.36 -17.11
C ALA A 211 -8.65 16.59 -16.19
#